data_489826152d03741a049cd1eff67a9bbd
#
_entry.id   489826152d03741a049cd1eff67a9bbd
#
_cell.length_a   1.000
_cell.length_b   1.000
_cell.length_c   1.000
_cell.angle_alpha   90.00
_cell.angle_beta   90.00
_cell.angle_gamma   90.00
#
_symmetry.space_group_name_H-M   'P 1'
#
loop_
_entity.id
_entity.type
_entity.pdbx_description
1 polymer ?
#
loop_
_entity_poly.entity_id
_entity_poly.type
_entity_poly.pdbx_seq_one_letter_code
_entity_poly.pdbx_strand_id
1 'polypeptide(L)'
;MNQVMMVGAGAVGGFFGAHLAMHHSKVSFLLRPGTLQAVRERGVTIKSATGTFTVHPPAAADPRELPIPDLIILAVKAYDLDATVAQLEPVLTPQTVVLTLQNGVDTEDRILARLQRDCVIGGVAYIYSRIAEPGVIEHFKKGHLVVGELMGHQSERLSRVVNLFKTAGIPCQVSGDIRRAKWEKMCWNCVFNPLTVLINDRVAKALDHPELLGTIRQIVEEVVAVAAGVKVPLAENMADRVIQWAQEIRDIHTSMYDDWKAGRPTEIEMLNGYVVRRARELGIPVPLNEALTGLIKVITERDRPGPE
;
A
#
# COMPACT_ATOMS: atom_id res chain seq x y z
N MET A 1 -21.92 -7.09 -2.37
CA MET A 1 -21.31 -5.88 -2.96
C MET A 1 -21.45 -5.99 -4.45
N ASN A 2 -22.23 -5.11 -5.04
CA ASN A 2 -22.56 -5.20 -6.47
C ASN A 2 -21.77 -4.19 -7.32
N GLN A 3 -21.42 -3.05 -6.78
CA GLN A 3 -20.65 -2.00 -7.45
C GLN A 3 -19.35 -1.77 -6.71
N VAL A 4 -18.23 -1.97 -7.38
CA VAL A 4 -16.89 -1.79 -6.82
C VAL A 4 -16.19 -0.65 -7.56
N MET A 5 -15.67 0.31 -6.82
CA MET A 5 -14.84 1.38 -7.37
C MET A 5 -13.40 1.19 -6.91
N MET A 6 -12.51 0.86 -7.83
CA MET A 6 -11.07 0.85 -7.61
C MET A 6 -10.53 2.27 -7.79
N VAL A 7 -9.89 2.82 -6.77
CA VAL A 7 -9.32 4.16 -6.78
C VAL A 7 -7.80 4.06 -6.91
N GLY A 8 -7.33 4.38 -8.13
CA GLY A 8 -5.94 4.25 -8.55
C GLY A 8 -5.66 2.93 -9.27
N ALA A 9 -4.96 3.01 -10.41
CA ALA A 9 -4.45 1.87 -11.18
C ALA A 9 -2.92 1.86 -11.17
N GLY A 10 -2.34 2.07 -9.98
CA GLY A 10 -0.92 1.81 -9.71
C GLY A 10 -0.64 0.30 -9.66
N ALA A 11 0.57 -0.08 -9.25
CA ALA A 11 0.97 -1.49 -9.20
C ALA A 11 0.02 -2.36 -8.37
N VAL A 12 -0.44 -1.86 -7.22
CA VAL A 12 -1.40 -2.56 -6.34
C VAL A 12 -2.81 -2.50 -6.91
N GLY A 13 -3.34 -1.30 -7.13
CA GLY A 13 -4.74 -1.12 -7.57
C GLY A 13 -4.98 -1.67 -8.98
N GLY A 14 -4.01 -1.54 -9.89
CA GLY A 14 -4.08 -2.12 -11.23
C GLY A 14 -4.18 -3.65 -11.17
N PHE A 15 -3.33 -4.31 -10.37
CA PHE A 15 -3.36 -5.77 -10.23
C PHE A 15 -4.67 -6.27 -9.64
N PHE A 16 -5.02 -5.82 -8.43
CA PHE A 16 -6.23 -6.31 -7.75
C PHE A 16 -7.50 -5.90 -8.48
N GLY A 17 -7.56 -4.67 -9.00
CA GLY A 17 -8.71 -4.18 -9.74
C GLY A 17 -8.92 -4.90 -11.07
N ALA A 18 -7.86 -5.24 -11.80
CA ALA A 18 -7.98 -6.00 -13.05
C ALA A 18 -8.46 -7.44 -12.79
N HIS A 19 -7.94 -8.10 -11.75
CA HIS A 19 -8.43 -9.44 -11.36
C HIS A 19 -9.90 -9.38 -10.95
N LEU A 20 -10.32 -8.36 -10.19
CA LEU A 20 -11.73 -8.18 -9.87
C LEU A 20 -12.57 -7.94 -11.13
N ALA A 21 -12.12 -7.07 -12.05
CA ALA A 21 -12.84 -6.76 -13.29
C ALA A 21 -12.96 -7.96 -14.24
N MET A 22 -12.01 -8.88 -14.20
CA MET A 22 -12.04 -10.12 -14.97
C MET A 22 -13.16 -11.06 -14.52
N HIS A 23 -13.48 -11.07 -13.23
CA HIS A 23 -14.43 -11.99 -12.63
C HIS A 23 -15.77 -11.34 -12.25
N HIS A 24 -15.83 -10.01 -12.20
CA HIS A 24 -17.01 -9.23 -11.81
C HIS A 24 -17.24 -8.09 -12.79
N SER A 25 -18.39 -8.06 -13.45
CA SER A 25 -18.74 -7.06 -14.47
C SER A 25 -19.01 -5.66 -13.95
N LYS A 26 -19.05 -5.47 -12.63
CA LYS A 26 -19.43 -4.20 -11.98
C LYS A 26 -18.25 -3.56 -11.22
N VAL A 27 -17.08 -3.59 -11.83
CA VAL A 27 -15.88 -2.92 -11.33
C VAL A 27 -15.58 -1.71 -12.20
N SER A 28 -15.44 -0.55 -11.59
CA SER A 28 -15.06 0.70 -12.25
C SER A 28 -13.76 1.25 -11.66
N PHE A 29 -13.07 2.13 -12.39
CA PHE A 29 -11.82 2.72 -11.96
C PHE A 29 -11.92 4.24 -11.90
N LEU A 30 -11.57 4.82 -10.75
CA LEU A 30 -11.32 6.25 -10.60
C LEU A 30 -9.82 6.51 -10.78
N LEU A 31 -9.45 7.27 -11.81
CA LEU A 31 -8.08 7.40 -12.28
C LEU A 31 -7.70 8.88 -12.51
N ARG A 32 -6.42 9.18 -12.37
CA ARG A 32 -5.88 10.48 -12.80
C ARG A 32 -5.86 10.60 -14.32
N PRO A 33 -5.94 11.82 -14.88
CA PRO A 33 -6.05 12.04 -16.33
C PRO A 33 -5.05 11.25 -17.17
N GLY A 34 -3.76 11.25 -16.80
CA GLY A 34 -2.73 10.57 -17.59
C GLY A 34 -2.88 9.04 -17.63
N THR A 35 -3.32 8.42 -16.53
CA THR A 35 -3.59 6.98 -16.50
C THR A 35 -4.95 6.67 -17.13
N LEU A 36 -5.94 7.56 -16.96
CA LEU A 36 -7.29 7.40 -17.50
C LEU A 36 -7.29 7.27 -19.03
N GLN A 37 -6.56 8.14 -19.72
CA GLN A 37 -6.46 8.05 -21.18
C GLN A 37 -5.94 6.69 -21.64
N ALA A 38 -4.82 6.24 -21.07
CA ALA A 38 -4.23 4.94 -21.40
C ALA A 38 -5.19 3.76 -21.14
N VAL A 39 -5.90 3.80 -19.98
CA VAL A 39 -6.86 2.75 -19.60
C VAL A 39 -8.10 2.76 -20.52
N ARG A 40 -8.62 3.92 -20.90
CA ARG A 40 -9.74 4.01 -21.86
C ARG A 40 -9.38 3.46 -23.25
N GLU A 41 -8.14 3.70 -23.70
CA GLU A 41 -7.68 3.28 -25.02
C GLU A 41 -7.29 1.79 -25.05
N ARG A 42 -6.55 1.32 -24.04
CA ARG A 42 -5.88 0.00 -24.07
C ARG A 42 -6.32 -0.96 -22.96
N GLY A 43 -7.16 -0.50 -22.02
CA GLY A 43 -7.53 -1.27 -20.85
C GLY A 43 -6.45 -1.30 -19.77
N VAL A 44 -6.65 -2.19 -18.78
CA VAL A 44 -5.65 -2.52 -17.75
C VAL A 44 -5.09 -3.89 -18.07
N THR A 45 -3.80 -3.96 -18.31
CA THR A 45 -3.08 -5.20 -18.66
C THR A 45 -2.23 -5.68 -17.49
N ILE A 46 -2.36 -6.95 -17.15
CA ILE A 46 -1.50 -7.63 -16.19
C ILE A 46 -0.58 -8.59 -16.95
N LYS A 47 0.72 -8.39 -16.79
CA LYS A 47 1.77 -9.31 -17.28
C LYS A 47 2.34 -10.07 -16.08
N SER A 48 2.15 -11.36 -16.03
CA SER A 48 2.60 -12.24 -14.95
C SER A 48 3.29 -13.49 -15.50
N ALA A 49 4.05 -14.17 -14.66
CA ALA A 49 4.62 -15.47 -15.01
C ALA A 49 3.56 -16.53 -15.36
N THR A 50 2.32 -16.36 -14.86
CA THR A 50 1.18 -17.26 -15.12
C THR A 50 0.38 -16.88 -16.37
N GLY A 51 0.74 -15.81 -17.07
CA GLY A 51 0.08 -15.34 -18.28
C GLY A 51 -0.13 -13.83 -18.32
N THR A 52 -0.67 -13.38 -19.45
CA THR A 52 -1.01 -11.98 -19.69
C THR A 52 -2.49 -11.88 -20.01
N PHE A 53 -3.18 -10.92 -19.40
CA PHE A 53 -4.57 -10.61 -19.72
C PHE A 53 -4.83 -9.11 -19.67
N THR A 54 -5.89 -8.66 -20.34
CA THR A 54 -6.33 -7.26 -20.36
C THR A 54 -7.82 -7.19 -20.07
N VAL A 55 -8.22 -6.20 -19.28
CA VAL A 55 -9.62 -5.88 -18.99
C VAL A 55 -9.91 -4.43 -19.39
N HIS A 56 -11.16 -4.15 -19.76
CA HIS A 56 -11.64 -2.83 -20.16
C HIS A 56 -12.75 -2.34 -19.22
N PRO A 57 -12.45 -2.02 -17.96
CA PRO A 57 -13.46 -1.55 -17.01
C PRO A 57 -13.86 -0.11 -17.34
N PRO A 58 -15.10 0.31 -17.00
CA PRO A 58 -15.47 1.72 -16.96
C PRO A 58 -14.47 2.52 -16.14
N ALA A 59 -14.02 3.66 -16.67
CA ALA A 59 -13.04 4.50 -15.99
C ALA A 59 -13.34 5.99 -16.16
N ALA A 60 -13.16 6.77 -15.08
CA ALA A 60 -13.37 8.22 -15.09
C ALA A 60 -12.34 8.92 -14.18
N ALA A 61 -12.23 10.24 -14.32
CA ALA A 61 -11.48 11.10 -13.42
C ALA A 61 -12.36 11.72 -12.33
N ASP A 62 -13.67 11.81 -12.57
CA ASP A 62 -14.67 12.27 -11.61
C ASP A 62 -15.49 11.07 -11.13
N PRO A 63 -15.58 10.80 -9.81
CA PRO A 63 -16.34 9.67 -9.29
C PRO A 63 -17.84 9.77 -9.60
N ARG A 64 -18.37 10.96 -9.86
CA ARG A 64 -19.78 11.19 -10.23
C ARG A 64 -20.13 10.65 -11.63
N GLU A 65 -19.14 10.41 -12.48
CA GLU A 65 -19.31 9.79 -13.81
C GLU A 65 -19.39 8.24 -13.72
N LEU A 66 -19.17 7.67 -12.54
CA LEU A 66 -19.16 6.23 -12.31
C LEU A 66 -20.38 5.80 -11.48
N PRO A 67 -20.79 4.51 -11.57
CA PRO A 67 -21.85 3.99 -10.72
C PRO A 67 -21.54 4.19 -9.23
N ILE A 68 -22.56 4.52 -8.43
CA ILE A 68 -22.43 4.68 -6.97
C ILE A 68 -21.92 3.38 -6.36
N PRO A 69 -20.78 3.41 -5.63
CA PRO A 69 -20.14 2.21 -5.15
C PRO A 69 -20.72 1.67 -3.83
N ASP A 70 -20.87 0.35 -3.72
CA ASP A 70 -21.05 -0.34 -2.44
C ASP A 70 -19.70 -0.53 -1.73
N LEU A 71 -18.61 -0.69 -2.53
CA LEU A 71 -17.25 -0.85 -2.06
C LEU A 71 -16.32 0.08 -2.82
N ILE A 72 -15.57 0.89 -2.09
CA ILE A 72 -14.43 1.64 -2.59
C ILE A 72 -13.15 0.95 -2.14
N ILE A 73 -12.22 0.69 -3.06
CA ILE A 73 -10.90 0.13 -2.76
C ILE A 73 -9.87 1.21 -3.02
N LEU A 74 -9.24 1.73 -1.96
CA LEU A 74 -8.23 2.78 -2.05
C LEU A 74 -6.84 2.16 -2.25
N ALA A 75 -6.24 2.44 -3.40
CA ALA A 75 -4.89 2.01 -3.76
C ALA A 75 -4.04 3.15 -4.36
N VAL A 76 -4.38 4.41 -4.04
CA VAL A 76 -3.55 5.57 -4.34
C VAL A 76 -2.38 5.66 -3.36
N LYS A 77 -1.36 6.45 -3.69
CA LYS A 77 -0.26 6.73 -2.77
C LYS A 77 -0.77 7.42 -1.50
N ALA A 78 -0.15 7.12 -0.36
CA ALA A 78 -0.62 7.61 0.95
C ALA A 78 -0.60 9.15 1.08
N TYR A 79 0.27 9.84 0.33
CA TYR A 79 0.29 11.31 0.28
C TYR A 79 -0.90 11.93 -0.49
N ASP A 80 -1.62 11.14 -1.29
CA ASP A 80 -2.81 11.58 -2.03
C ASP A 80 -4.13 11.33 -1.28
N LEU A 81 -4.06 10.69 -0.10
CA LEU A 81 -5.23 10.20 0.61
C LEU A 81 -6.28 11.28 0.85
N ASP A 82 -5.90 12.41 1.46
CA ASP A 82 -6.85 13.45 1.88
C ASP A 82 -7.60 14.07 0.69
N ALA A 83 -6.86 14.36 -0.39
CA ALA A 83 -7.45 14.87 -1.64
C ALA A 83 -8.39 13.82 -2.28
N THR A 84 -8.00 12.55 -2.23
CA THR A 84 -8.81 11.45 -2.78
C THR A 84 -10.09 11.25 -1.97
N VAL A 85 -10.02 11.26 -0.64
CA VAL A 85 -11.22 11.10 0.20
C VAL A 85 -12.17 12.27 0.00
N ALA A 86 -11.65 13.51 -0.11
CA ALA A 86 -12.47 14.68 -0.45
C ALA A 86 -13.21 14.53 -1.78
N GLN A 87 -12.52 14.00 -2.80
CA GLN A 87 -13.12 13.76 -4.12
C GLN A 87 -14.23 12.70 -4.07
N LEU A 88 -14.11 11.72 -3.19
CA LEU A 88 -15.07 10.62 -3.05
C LEU A 88 -16.32 10.96 -2.24
N GLU A 89 -16.28 11.97 -1.36
CA GLU A 89 -17.42 12.35 -0.50
C GLU A 89 -18.77 12.45 -1.21
N PRO A 90 -18.85 13.06 -2.42
CA PRO A 90 -20.14 13.22 -3.13
C PRO A 90 -20.82 11.91 -3.55
N VAL A 91 -20.08 10.81 -3.63
CA VAL A 91 -20.59 9.50 -4.07
C VAL A 91 -20.70 8.48 -2.94
N LEU A 92 -20.36 8.90 -1.71
CA LEU A 92 -20.48 8.04 -0.53
C LEU A 92 -21.93 7.98 -0.06
N THR A 93 -22.45 6.77 0.11
CA THR A 93 -23.73 6.50 0.76
C THR A 93 -23.52 5.96 2.18
N PRO A 94 -24.54 5.92 3.04
CA PRO A 94 -24.42 5.30 4.37
C PRO A 94 -23.95 3.83 4.32
N GLN A 95 -24.18 3.12 3.21
CA GLN A 95 -23.85 1.71 3.02
C GLN A 95 -22.47 1.51 2.36
N THR A 96 -21.86 2.56 1.82
CA THR A 96 -20.55 2.44 1.16
C THR A 96 -19.48 2.03 2.15
N VAL A 97 -18.76 0.96 1.84
CA VAL A 97 -17.59 0.47 2.58
C VAL A 97 -16.32 0.95 1.88
N VAL A 98 -15.31 1.32 2.66
CA VAL A 98 -13.99 1.72 2.15
C VAL A 98 -12.95 0.69 2.61
N LEU A 99 -12.32 0.00 1.67
CA LEU A 99 -11.17 -0.87 1.91
C LEU A 99 -9.90 -0.11 1.57
N THR A 100 -8.94 -0.08 2.47
CA THR A 100 -7.62 0.52 2.22
C THR A 100 -6.61 -0.55 1.83
N LEU A 101 -5.84 -0.32 0.77
CA LEU A 101 -4.70 -1.17 0.38
C LEU A 101 -3.38 -0.39 0.36
N GLN A 102 -3.39 0.82 0.89
CA GLN A 102 -2.25 1.72 0.94
C GLN A 102 -1.21 1.26 1.99
N ASN A 103 0.06 1.59 1.73
CA ASN A 103 1.10 1.43 2.74
C ASN A 103 0.91 2.46 3.88
N GLY A 104 1.55 2.17 5.01
CA GLY A 104 1.43 3.00 6.22
C GLY A 104 0.39 2.44 7.19
N VAL A 105 0.27 3.09 8.34
CA VAL A 105 -0.50 2.60 9.49
C VAL A 105 -1.58 3.57 9.98
N ASP A 106 -1.67 4.76 9.39
CA ASP A 106 -2.58 5.84 9.81
C ASP A 106 -3.73 6.12 8.82
N THR A 107 -3.72 5.46 7.67
CA THR A 107 -4.69 5.70 6.58
C THR A 107 -6.14 5.59 7.04
N GLU A 108 -6.45 4.53 7.78
CA GLU A 108 -7.80 4.26 8.29
C GLU A 108 -8.26 5.32 9.27
N ASP A 109 -7.38 5.72 10.20
CA ASP A 109 -7.70 6.73 11.22
C ASP A 109 -7.94 8.11 10.58
N ARG A 110 -7.18 8.46 9.53
CA ARG A 110 -7.39 9.69 8.76
C ARG A 110 -8.74 9.68 8.03
N ILE A 111 -9.13 8.55 7.42
CA ILE A 111 -10.43 8.41 6.76
C ILE A 111 -11.57 8.51 7.79
N LEU A 112 -11.45 7.81 8.91
CA LEU A 112 -12.46 7.85 9.99
C LEU A 112 -12.62 9.25 10.57
N ALA A 113 -11.50 9.96 10.81
CA ALA A 113 -11.51 11.33 11.31
C ALA A 113 -12.23 12.29 10.36
N ARG A 114 -12.07 12.08 9.02
CA ARG A 114 -12.72 12.91 8.03
C ARG A 114 -14.19 12.57 7.84
N LEU A 115 -14.51 11.28 7.68
CA LEU A 115 -15.88 10.83 7.35
C LEU A 115 -16.77 10.68 8.58
N GLN A 116 -16.22 10.65 9.80
CA GLN A 116 -16.90 10.52 11.08
C GLN A 116 -17.92 9.38 11.13
N ARG A 117 -17.61 8.25 10.46
CA ARG A 117 -18.47 7.07 10.42
C ARG A 117 -17.63 5.78 10.30
N ASP A 118 -18.16 4.69 10.88
CA ASP A 118 -17.56 3.36 10.78
C ASP A 118 -17.86 2.71 9.43
N CYS A 119 -17.02 3.04 8.43
CA CYS A 119 -17.16 2.50 7.07
C CYS A 119 -15.86 1.87 6.55
N VAL A 120 -14.79 1.81 7.37
CA VAL A 120 -13.45 1.45 6.89
C VAL A 120 -13.09 0.03 7.30
N ILE A 121 -12.64 -0.74 6.33
CA ILE A 121 -11.93 -2.02 6.51
C ILE A 121 -10.46 -1.77 6.20
N GLY A 122 -9.58 -2.16 7.12
CA GLY A 122 -8.14 -2.11 6.89
C GLY A 122 -7.68 -3.28 6.02
N GLY A 123 -6.70 -3.01 5.16
CA GLY A 123 -6.10 -4.03 4.32
C GLY A 123 -4.59 -3.91 4.23
N VAL A 124 -3.95 -5.05 4.10
CA VAL A 124 -2.52 -5.20 3.80
C VAL A 124 -2.39 -6.00 2.52
N ALA A 125 -1.80 -5.37 1.50
CA ALA A 125 -1.50 -6.03 0.23
C ALA A 125 -0.06 -6.57 0.26
N TYR A 126 0.10 -7.88 0.05
CA TYR A 126 1.38 -8.54 -0.13
C TYR A 126 1.53 -8.90 -1.61
N ILE A 127 2.19 -8.04 -2.35
CA ILE A 127 2.37 -8.17 -3.81
C ILE A 127 3.69 -7.54 -4.23
N TYR A 128 4.35 -8.17 -5.21
CA TYR A 128 5.52 -7.64 -5.90
C TYR A 128 5.15 -7.40 -7.35
N SER A 129 4.88 -6.16 -7.65
CA SER A 129 4.45 -5.68 -8.97
C SER A 129 4.94 -4.25 -9.19
N ARG A 130 5.13 -3.89 -10.45
CA ARG A 130 5.49 -2.53 -10.85
C ARG A 130 4.62 -2.06 -12.01
N ILE A 131 4.57 -0.76 -12.19
CA ILE A 131 3.99 -0.13 -13.38
C ILE A 131 5.07 -0.17 -14.47
N ALA A 132 4.84 -0.90 -15.56
CA ALA A 132 5.71 -0.87 -16.74
C ALA A 132 5.42 0.39 -17.58
N GLU A 133 4.15 0.68 -17.80
CA GLU A 133 3.63 1.89 -18.43
C GLU A 133 2.18 2.14 -17.93
N PRO A 134 1.59 3.33 -18.16
CA PRO A 134 0.22 3.61 -17.74
C PRO A 134 -0.76 2.54 -18.25
N GLY A 135 -1.45 1.88 -17.31
CA GLY A 135 -2.37 0.77 -17.59
C GLY A 135 -1.72 -0.61 -17.73
N VAL A 136 -0.38 -0.75 -17.67
CA VAL A 136 0.32 -2.03 -17.76
C VAL A 136 1.08 -2.33 -16.48
N ILE A 137 0.71 -3.41 -15.82
CA ILE A 137 1.29 -3.87 -14.55
C ILE A 137 2.07 -5.16 -14.78
N GLU A 138 3.34 -5.17 -14.42
CA GLU A 138 4.16 -6.38 -14.33
C GLU A 138 4.05 -6.95 -12.91
N HIS A 139 3.66 -8.22 -12.81
CA HIS A 139 3.52 -8.94 -11.56
C HIS A 139 4.56 -10.05 -11.46
N PHE A 140 5.33 -10.04 -10.37
CA PHE A 140 6.47 -10.95 -10.19
C PHE A 140 6.19 -12.04 -9.16
N LYS A 141 5.58 -11.70 -8.02
CA LYS A 141 5.46 -12.65 -6.92
C LYS A 141 4.37 -12.25 -5.93
N LYS A 142 3.79 -13.25 -5.24
CA LYS A 142 2.71 -13.11 -4.26
C LYS A 142 1.44 -12.55 -4.93
N GLY A 143 0.63 -11.79 -4.26
CA GLY A 143 -0.65 -11.27 -4.75
C GLY A 143 -1.79 -11.72 -3.86
N HIS A 144 -1.61 -11.58 -2.52
CA HIS A 144 -2.65 -11.88 -1.54
C HIS A 144 -2.92 -10.69 -0.63
N LEU A 145 -4.06 -10.72 0.02
CA LEU A 145 -4.53 -9.71 0.93
C LEU A 145 -4.72 -10.27 2.34
N VAL A 146 -4.46 -9.43 3.32
CA VAL A 146 -4.93 -9.60 4.69
C VAL A 146 -5.84 -8.42 4.98
N VAL A 147 -7.07 -8.69 5.39
CA VAL A 147 -8.09 -7.65 5.64
C VAL A 147 -8.72 -7.84 7.01
N GLY A 148 -9.19 -6.77 7.63
CA GLY A 148 -9.81 -6.86 8.94
C GLY A 148 -10.55 -5.60 9.35
N GLU A 149 -11.50 -5.76 10.26
CA GLU A 149 -12.14 -4.64 10.95
C GLU A 149 -11.14 -4.01 11.93
N LEU A 150 -11.22 -2.69 12.09
CA LEU A 150 -10.27 -1.96 12.94
C LEU A 150 -10.41 -2.29 14.43
N MET A 151 -11.57 -2.76 14.84
CA MET A 151 -11.87 -3.23 16.20
C MET A 151 -11.77 -4.76 16.36
N GLY A 152 -11.25 -5.47 15.37
CA GLY A 152 -10.96 -6.91 15.44
C GLY A 152 -12.17 -7.85 15.39
N HIS A 153 -13.41 -7.34 15.27
CA HIS A 153 -14.60 -8.19 15.18
C HIS A 153 -14.82 -8.73 13.74
N GLN A 154 -15.58 -9.80 13.62
CA GLN A 154 -16.05 -10.25 12.33
C GLN A 154 -17.38 -9.57 11.99
N SER A 155 -17.50 -9.11 10.73
CA SER A 155 -18.70 -8.45 10.24
C SER A 155 -19.16 -9.05 8.92
N GLU A 156 -20.43 -8.80 8.57
CA GLU A 156 -20.97 -9.23 7.28
C GLU A 156 -20.28 -8.48 6.13
N ARG A 157 -19.96 -7.18 6.30
CA ARG A 157 -19.25 -6.39 5.27
C ARG A 157 -17.84 -6.95 5.01
N LEU A 158 -17.10 -7.36 6.06
CA LEU A 158 -15.80 -7.99 5.94
C LEU A 158 -15.90 -9.33 5.21
N SER A 159 -16.88 -10.16 5.56
CA SER A 159 -17.13 -11.45 4.89
C SER A 159 -17.42 -11.28 3.41
N ARG A 160 -18.21 -10.25 3.02
CA ARG A 160 -18.50 -9.92 1.62
C ARG A 160 -17.24 -9.47 0.86
N VAL A 161 -16.36 -8.66 1.48
CA VAL A 161 -15.07 -8.25 0.89
C VAL A 161 -14.17 -9.46 0.65
N VAL A 162 -14.01 -10.32 1.66
CA VAL A 162 -13.21 -11.54 1.53
C VAL A 162 -13.70 -12.44 0.41
N ASN A 163 -15.02 -12.67 0.34
CA ASN A 163 -15.62 -13.49 -0.70
C ASN A 163 -15.44 -12.89 -2.11
N LEU A 164 -15.55 -11.56 -2.24
CA LEU A 164 -15.31 -10.85 -3.50
C LEU A 164 -13.91 -11.16 -4.06
N PHE A 165 -12.86 -11.05 -3.22
CA PHE A 165 -11.49 -11.35 -3.65
C PHE A 165 -11.27 -12.84 -3.91
N LYS A 166 -11.78 -13.73 -3.06
CA LYS A 166 -11.65 -15.18 -3.24
C LYS A 166 -12.29 -15.65 -4.55
N THR A 167 -13.47 -15.14 -4.90
CA THR A 167 -14.14 -15.49 -6.17
C THR A 167 -13.40 -14.95 -7.39
N ALA A 168 -12.56 -13.92 -7.23
CA ALA A 168 -11.64 -13.43 -8.26
C ALA A 168 -10.28 -14.17 -8.27
N GLY A 169 -10.15 -15.29 -7.56
CA GLY A 169 -8.91 -16.06 -7.50
C GLY A 169 -7.80 -15.41 -6.67
N ILE A 170 -8.10 -14.38 -5.88
CA ILE A 170 -7.15 -13.67 -5.03
C ILE A 170 -7.23 -14.24 -3.61
N PRO A 171 -6.12 -14.84 -3.08
CA PRO A 171 -6.07 -15.24 -1.69
C PRO A 171 -6.30 -14.05 -0.77
N CYS A 172 -7.32 -14.16 0.10
CA CYS A 172 -7.70 -13.12 1.04
C CYS A 172 -7.94 -13.73 2.42
N GLN A 173 -7.15 -13.30 3.40
CA GLN A 173 -7.19 -13.78 4.77
C GLN A 173 -7.83 -12.73 5.69
N VAL A 174 -8.56 -13.18 6.71
CA VAL A 174 -9.10 -12.30 7.75
C VAL A 174 -8.08 -12.16 8.89
N SER A 175 -7.80 -10.94 9.28
CA SER A 175 -7.04 -10.63 10.49
C SER A 175 -7.99 -10.27 11.63
N GLY A 176 -7.76 -10.85 12.80
CA GLY A 176 -8.40 -10.42 14.06
C GLY A 176 -7.79 -9.12 14.63
N ASP A 177 -6.64 -8.70 14.12
CA ASP A 177 -5.96 -7.47 14.46
C ASP A 177 -5.24 -6.89 13.23
N ILE A 178 -5.99 -6.13 12.45
CA ILE A 178 -5.46 -5.56 11.21
C ILE A 178 -4.44 -4.44 11.47
N ARG A 179 -4.55 -3.73 12.59
CA ARG A 179 -3.58 -2.70 12.98
C ARG A 179 -2.21 -3.33 13.20
N ARG A 180 -2.17 -4.46 13.92
CA ARG A 180 -0.96 -5.23 14.11
C ARG A 180 -0.36 -5.72 12.79
N ALA A 181 -1.16 -6.29 11.89
CA ALA A 181 -0.69 -6.73 10.58
C ALA A 181 -0.07 -5.59 9.75
N LYS A 182 -0.63 -4.38 9.83
CA LYS A 182 -0.07 -3.18 9.18
C LYS A 182 1.26 -2.76 9.80
N TRP A 183 1.38 -2.77 11.12
CA TRP A 183 2.64 -2.45 11.81
C TRP A 183 3.72 -3.52 11.56
N GLU A 184 3.38 -4.80 11.47
CA GLU A 184 4.30 -5.86 11.06
C GLU A 184 4.87 -5.60 9.65
N LYS A 185 4.01 -5.22 8.69
CA LYS A 185 4.46 -4.80 7.35
C LYS A 185 5.27 -3.50 7.39
N MET A 186 4.93 -2.57 8.29
CA MET A 186 5.67 -1.32 8.49
C MET A 186 7.12 -1.57 8.89
N CYS A 187 7.39 -2.57 9.75
CA CYS A 187 8.75 -2.99 10.12
C CYS A 187 9.57 -3.34 8.86
N TRP A 188 9.02 -4.10 7.94
CA TRP A 188 9.67 -4.43 6.68
C TRP A 188 9.88 -3.18 5.80
N ASN A 189 8.86 -2.36 5.65
CA ASN A 189 8.89 -1.16 4.80
C ASN A 189 9.93 -0.14 5.30
N CYS A 190 9.99 0.11 6.61
CA CYS A 190 10.94 1.08 7.20
C CYS A 190 12.41 0.65 7.05
N VAL A 191 12.67 -0.64 6.87
CA VAL A 191 14.01 -1.16 6.58
C VAL A 191 14.32 -1.09 5.10
N PHE A 192 13.60 -1.88 4.31
CA PHE A 192 14.04 -2.19 2.95
C PHE A 192 13.69 -1.11 1.93
N ASN A 193 12.62 -0.34 2.14
CA ASN A 193 12.28 0.75 1.23
C ASN A 193 13.41 1.81 1.16
N PRO A 194 13.86 2.42 2.25
CA PRO A 194 14.95 3.38 2.19
C PRO A 194 16.31 2.72 1.89
N LEU A 195 16.61 1.53 2.43
CA LEU A 195 17.91 0.90 2.18
C LEU A 195 18.14 0.59 0.70
N THR A 196 17.14 0.07 -0.02
CA THR A 196 17.30 -0.23 -1.45
C THR A 196 17.53 1.03 -2.29
N VAL A 197 16.98 2.17 -1.91
CA VAL A 197 17.29 3.48 -2.52
C VAL A 197 18.73 3.89 -2.23
N LEU A 198 19.16 3.85 -0.96
CA LEU A 198 20.50 4.25 -0.54
C LEU A 198 21.60 3.42 -1.17
N ILE A 199 21.46 2.10 -1.18
CA ILE A 199 22.44 1.20 -1.78
C ILE A 199 22.31 1.09 -3.30
N ASN A 200 21.20 1.62 -3.86
CA ASN A 200 20.84 1.54 -5.27
C ASN A 200 20.84 0.10 -5.81
N ASP A 201 20.28 -0.83 -5.04
CA ASP A 201 20.28 -2.26 -5.36
C ASP A 201 19.07 -2.98 -4.74
N ARG A 202 18.98 -4.29 -4.94
CA ARG A 202 17.94 -5.18 -4.42
C ARG A 202 18.10 -5.43 -2.92
N VAL A 203 17.05 -5.99 -2.34
CA VAL A 203 17.01 -6.41 -0.93
C VAL A 203 18.17 -7.35 -0.58
N ALA A 204 18.54 -8.26 -1.50
CA ALA A 204 19.67 -9.18 -1.34
C ALA A 204 20.95 -8.47 -0.93
N LYS A 205 21.26 -7.33 -1.55
CA LYS A 205 22.49 -6.58 -1.29
C LYS A 205 22.59 -6.11 0.17
N ALA A 206 21.47 -5.69 0.76
CA ALA A 206 21.43 -5.32 2.18
C ALA A 206 21.59 -6.55 3.10
N LEU A 207 20.99 -7.68 2.74
CA LEU A 207 21.06 -8.91 3.54
C LEU A 207 22.43 -9.60 3.51
N ASP A 208 23.16 -9.46 2.40
CA ASP A 208 24.48 -10.09 2.21
C ASP A 208 25.62 -9.31 2.88
N HIS A 209 25.35 -8.12 3.46
CA HIS A 209 26.31 -7.32 4.20
C HIS A 209 26.17 -7.55 5.71
N PRO A 210 27.12 -8.23 6.37
CA PRO A 210 27.05 -8.51 7.81
C PRO A 210 26.89 -7.24 8.66
N GLU A 211 27.53 -6.13 8.27
CA GLU A 211 27.46 -4.84 8.96
C GLU A 211 26.04 -4.25 8.94
N LEU A 212 25.25 -4.52 7.89
CA LEU A 212 23.87 -4.04 7.79
C LEU A 212 22.87 -4.87 8.59
N LEU A 213 23.17 -6.13 8.91
CA LEU A 213 22.23 -6.97 9.67
C LEU A 213 21.96 -6.40 11.06
N GLY A 214 22.97 -5.86 11.73
CA GLY A 214 22.81 -5.16 13.00
C GLY A 214 21.95 -3.91 12.86
N THR A 215 22.21 -3.11 11.84
CA THR A 215 21.42 -1.90 11.53
C THR A 215 19.98 -2.23 11.19
N ILE A 216 19.73 -3.28 10.40
CA ILE A 216 18.38 -3.76 10.07
C ILE A 216 17.61 -4.11 11.34
N ARG A 217 18.24 -4.82 12.28
CA ARG A 217 17.60 -5.17 13.58
C ARG A 217 17.22 -3.92 14.36
N GLN A 218 18.15 -2.98 14.51
CA GLN A 218 17.91 -1.75 15.25
C GLN A 218 16.78 -0.90 14.63
N ILE A 219 16.72 -0.79 13.30
CA ILE A 219 15.61 -0.08 12.62
C ILE A 219 14.27 -0.73 12.98
N VAL A 220 14.17 -2.06 12.97
CA VAL A 220 12.96 -2.79 13.34
C VAL A 220 12.62 -2.57 14.82
N GLU A 221 13.60 -2.62 15.72
CA GLU A 221 13.41 -2.41 17.16
C GLU A 221 12.86 -1.02 17.46
N GLU A 222 13.34 0.02 16.77
CA GLU A 222 12.78 1.37 16.84
C GLU A 222 11.30 1.40 16.43
N VAL A 223 10.93 0.75 15.33
CA VAL A 223 9.54 0.66 14.87
C VAL A 223 8.67 -0.12 15.87
N VAL A 224 9.19 -1.22 16.42
CA VAL A 224 8.52 -2.04 17.45
C VAL A 224 8.25 -1.21 18.71
N ALA A 225 9.23 -0.41 19.15
CA ALA A 225 9.08 0.45 20.31
C ALA A 225 7.96 1.50 20.10
N VAL A 226 7.90 2.11 18.91
CA VAL A 226 6.84 3.08 18.59
C VAL A 226 5.48 2.39 18.48
N ALA A 227 5.40 1.21 17.87
CA ALA A 227 4.18 0.41 17.79
C ALA A 227 3.63 0.08 19.19
N ALA A 228 4.49 -0.35 20.11
CA ALA A 228 4.13 -0.59 21.51
C ALA A 228 3.63 0.70 22.20
N GLY A 229 4.30 1.84 21.96
CA GLY A 229 3.90 3.14 22.47
C GLY A 229 2.51 3.60 22.02
N VAL A 230 2.08 3.21 20.80
CA VAL A 230 0.71 3.43 20.30
C VAL A 230 -0.25 2.28 20.63
N LYS A 231 0.09 1.39 21.55
CA LYS A 231 -0.71 0.26 22.03
C LYS A 231 -0.97 -0.84 20.98
N VAL A 232 -0.04 -1.02 20.07
CA VAL A 232 -0.04 -2.12 19.08
C VAL A 232 1.23 -2.97 19.30
N PRO A 233 1.27 -3.83 20.33
CA PRO A 233 2.46 -4.64 20.63
C PRO A 233 2.72 -5.65 19.51
N LEU A 234 3.98 -5.72 19.06
CA LEU A 234 4.46 -6.67 18.08
C LEU A 234 5.23 -7.82 18.77
N ALA A 235 5.56 -8.86 18.02
CA ALA A 235 6.34 -9.98 18.55
C ALA A 235 7.77 -9.53 18.91
N GLU A 236 8.32 -10.07 19.99
CA GLU A 236 9.69 -9.76 20.45
C GLU A 236 10.75 -10.12 19.38
N ASN A 237 10.52 -11.18 18.61
CA ASN A 237 11.41 -11.63 17.53
C ASN A 237 11.09 -10.97 16.17
N MET A 238 10.49 -9.76 16.17
CA MET A 238 10.04 -9.11 14.92
C MET A 238 11.19 -8.87 13.95
N ALA A 239 12.38 -8.55 14.43
CA ALA A 239 13.56 -8.33 13.60
C ALA A 239 13.97 -9.63 12.85
N ASP A 240 13.96 -10.76 13.53
CA ASP A 240 14.24 -12.06 12.89
C ASP A 240 13.20 -12.41 11.82
N ARG A 241 11.92 -12.17 12.12
CA ARG A 241 10.83 -12.37 11.16
C ARG A 241 10.98 -11.49 9.92
N VAL A 242 11.33 -10.22 10.09
CA VAL A 242 11.57 -9.28 8.97
C VAL A 242 12.73 -9.76 8.10
N ILE A 243 13.84 -10.19 8.70
CA ILE A 243 14.99 -10.74 7.97
C ILE A 243 14.59 -12.04 7.24
N GLN A 244 13.86 -12.93 7.88
CA GLN A 244 13.38 -14.17 7.25
C GLN A 244 12.47 -13.88 6.06
N TRP A 245 11.51 -12.97 6.18
CA TRP A 245 10.65 -12.58 5.06
C TRP A 245 11.45 -11.98 3.91
N ALA A 246 12.46 -11.18 4.23
CA ALA A 246 13.33 -10.59 3.22
C ALA A 246 14.14 -11.65 2.47
N GLN A 247 14.59 -12.71 3.13
CA GLN A 247 15.28 -13.84 2.47
C GLN A 247 14.39 -14.56 1.44
N GLU A 248 13.07 -14.69 1.69
CA GLU A 248 12.14 -15.32 0.76
C GLU A 248 11.99 -14.55 -0.57
N ILE A 249 12.27 -13.24 -0.53
CA ILE A 249 12.02 -12.31 -1.64
C ILE A 249 13.23 -11.43 -1.95
N ARG A 250 14.41 -11.90 -1.63
CA ARG A 250 15.66 -11.13 -1.66
C ARG A 250 16.01 -10.48 -3.00
N ASP A 251 15.55 -11.06 -4.13
CA ASP A 251 15.90 -10.61 -5.48
C ASP A 251 15.01 -9.52 -6.06
N ILE A 252 14.27 -8.81 -5.22
CA ILE A 252 13.39 -7.72 -5.64
C ILE A 252 13.97 -6.34 -5.35
N HIS A 253 13.51 -5.34 -6.12
CA HIS A 253 13.52 -3.94 -5.72
C HIS A 253 12.24 -3.62 -4.94
N THR A 254 12.30 -2.62 -4.07
CA THR A 254 11.12 -2.15 -3.33
C THR A 254 10.30 -1.15 -4.15
N SER A 255 9.05 -0.91 -3.74
CA SER A 255 8.21 0.10 -4.37
C SER A 255 8.79 1.52 -4.28
N MET A 256 9.51 1.83 -3.20
CA MET A 256 10.17 3.12 -3.03
C MET A 256 11.35 3.28 -4.01
N TYR A 257 12.11 2.20 -4.23
CA TYR A 257 13.17 2.18 -5.23
C TYR A 257 12.61 2.42 -6.65
N ASP A 258 11.51 1.74 -7.00
CA ASP A 258 10.87 1.90 -8.30
C ASP A 258 10.31 3.33 -8.50
N ASP A 259 9.75 3.93 -7.45
CA ASP A 259 9.30 5.33 -7.49
C ASP A 259 10.47 6.30 -7.67
N TRP A 260 11.54 6.13 -6.90
CA TRP A 260 12.73 6.96 -7.01
C TRP A 260 13.35 6.86 -8.41
N LYS A 261 13.55 5.64 -8.92
CA LYS A 261 14.11 5.42 -10.27
C LYS A 261 13.27 6.03 -11.39
N ALA A 262 11.97 6.11 -11.18
CA ALA A 262 11.04 6.71 -12.13
C ALA A 262 10.84 8.23 -11.91
N GLY A 263 11.63 8.87 -11.03
CA GLY A 263 11.49 10.29 -10.70
C GLY A 263 10.17 10.65 -10.00
N ARG A 264 9.48 9.66 -9.42
CA ARG A 264 8.23 9.88 -8.69
C ARG A 264 8.49 10.17 -7.21
N PRO A 265 7.60 10.94 -6.53
CA PRO A 265 7.68 11.12 -5.09
C PRO A 265 7.65 9.80 -4.35
N THR A 266 8.52 9.65 -3.33
CA THR A 266 8.56 8.48 -2.45
C THR A 266 7.59 8.61 -1.28
N GLU A 267 7.23 7.49 -0.65
CA GLU A 267 6.38 7.45 0.54
C GLU A 267 7.18 7.54 1.86
N ILE A 268 8.42 8.03 1.84
CA ILE A 268 9.29 8.07 3.03
C ILE A 268 8.63 8.77 4.22
N GLU A 269 7.90 9.88 3.98
CA GLU A 269 7.19 10.62 5.01
C GLU A 269 6.01 9.85 5.63
N MET A 270 5.38 8.97 4.86
CA MET A 270 4.25 8.16 5.33
C MET A 270 4.72 6.85 5.99
N LEU A 271 5.99 6.50 5.84
CA LEU A 271 6.63 5.34 6.44
C LEU A 271 7.55 5.76 7.59
N ASN A 272 8.86 5.83 7.37
CA ASN A 272 9.83 6.22 8.41
C ASN A 272 9.50 7.59 9.04
N GLY A 273 9.09 8.58 8.24
CA GLY A 273 8.67 9.90 8.74
C GLY A 273 7.47 9.83 9.70
N TYR A 274 6.51 8.92 9.46
CA TYR A 274 5.42 8.68 10.41
C TYR A 274 5.93 8.12 11.73
N VAL A 275 6.83 7.12 11.67
CA VAL A 275 7.47 6.55 12.88
C VAL A 275 8.18 7.64 13.67
N VAL A 276 8.94 8.49 13.00
CA VAL A 276 9.67 9.62 13.63
C VAL A 276 8.72 10.59 14.32
N ARG A 277 7.64 11.00 13.66
CA ARG A 277 6.66 11.93 14.27
C ARG A 277 6.02 11.33 15.50
N ARG A 278 5.57 10.06 15.43
CA ARG A 278 4.96 9.37 16.57
C ARG A 278 5.95 9.15 17.70
N ALA A 279 7.20 8.80 17.39
CA ALA A 279 8.26 8.63 18.36
C ALA A 279 8.52 9.91 19.16
N ARG A 280 8.56 11.08 18.50
CA ARG A 280 8.71 12.39 19.16
C ARG A 280 7.59 12.70 20.13
N GLU A 281 6.33 12.42 19.74
CA GLU A 281 5.16 12.60 20.60
C GLU A 281 5.20 11.68 21.84
N LEU A 282 5.83 10.52 21.72
CA LEU A 282 5.94 9.50 22.78
C LEU A 282 7.24 9.60 23.60
N GLY A 283 8.18 10.44 23.20
CA GLY A 283 9.52 10.52 23.82
C GLY A 283 10.39 9.28 23.58
N ILE A 284 10.18 8.56 22.47
CA ILE A 284 10.91 7.35 22.11
C ILE A 284 12.03 7.72 21.13
N PRO A 285 13.30 7.36 21.38
CA PRO A 285 14.39 7.62 20.44
C PRO A 285 14.32 6.68 19.23
N VAL A 286 14.43 7.25 18.01
CA VAL A 286 14.42 6.49 16.74
C VAL A 286 15.47 7.04 15.77
N PRO A 287 16.76 7.10 16.18
CA PRO A 287 17.80 7.78 15.43
C PRO A 287 18.01 7.23 14.02
N LEU A 288 17.86 5.92 13.81
CA LEU A 288 18.04 5.32 12.49
C LEU A 288 16.88 5.66 11.55
N ASN A 289 15.63 5.61 12.02
CA ASN A 289 14.49 6.04 11.21
C ASN A 289 14.55 7.55 10.90
N GLU A 290 15.06 8.39 11.81
CA GLU A 290 15.30 9.82 11.54
C GLU A 290 16.36 10.01 10.45
N ALA A 291 17.51 9.33 10.59
CA ALA A 291 18.59 9.40 9.60
C ALA A 291 18.12 8.94 8.21
N LEU A 292 17.43 7.79 8.13
CA LEU A 292 16.89 7.29 6.87
C LEU A 292 15.89 8.25 6.23
N THR A 293 15.01 8.85 7.03
CA THR A 293 14.05 9.85 6.54
C THR A 293 14.77 11.05 5.93
N GLY A 294 15.77 11.59 6.61
CA GLY A 294 16.56 12.73 6.14
C GLY A 294 17.34 12.40 4.86
N LEU A 295 18.05 11.27 4.84
CA LEU A 295 18.84 10.84 3.68
C LEU A 295 18.00 10.66 2.42
N ILE A 296 16.84 9.97 2.52
CA ILE A 296 15.95 9.77 1.37
C ILE A 296 15.39 11.09 0.86
N LYS A 297 15.02 12.03 1.73
CA LYS A 297 14.59 13.36 1.31
C LYS A 297 15.66 14.08 0.47
N VAL A 298 16.88 14.13 0.97
CA VAL A 298 18.01 14.78 0.27
C VAL A 298 18.26 14.14 -1.10
N ILE A 299 18.26 12.81 -1.18
CA ILE A 299 18.44 12.09 -2.45
C ILE A 299 17.33 12.40 -3.43
N THR A 300 16.08 12.36 -2.98
CA THR A 300 14.92 12.58 -3.85
C THR A 300 14.73 14.05 -4.25
N GLU A 301 15.21 14.99 -3.47
CA GLU A 301 15.24 16.43 -3.83
C GLU A 301 16.30 16.73 -4.88
N ARG A 302 17.51 16.18 -4.72
CA ARG A 302 18.62 16.36 -5.66
C ARG A 302 18.30 15.83 -7.05
N ASP A 303 17.57 14.72 -7.13
CA ASP A 303 17.27 14.03 -8.38
C ASP A 303 15.99 14.57 -9.07
N ARG A 304 15.32 15.58 -8.49
CA ARG A 304 14.23 16.29 -9.17
C ARG A 304 14.83 17.27 -10.19
N PRO A 305 14.34 17.27 -11.44
CA PRO A 305 14.65 18.39 -12.34
C PRO A 305 14.23 19.69 -11.64
N GLY A 306 15.15 20.66 -11.60
CA GLY A 306 14.86 21.98 -11.06
C GLY A 306 13.65 22.61 -11.73
N PRO A 307 12.96 23.56 -11.10
CA PRO A 307 11.92 24.32 -11.78
C PRO A 307 12.56 24.99 -13.00
N GLU A 308 12.03 24.68 -14.19
CA GLU A 308 12.36 25.42 -15.42
C GLU A 308 11.90 26.87 -15.32
#